data_9177a21820f199dcefc280180fd9cf9f
#
_entry.id   9177a21820f199dcefc280180fd9cf9f
#
_cell.length_a   1.000
_cell.length_b   1.000
_cell.length_c   1.000
_cell.angle_alpha   90.00
_cell.angle_beta   90.00
_cell.angle_gamma   90.00
#
_symmetry.space_group_name_H-M   'P 1'
#
loop_
_entity.id
_entity.type
_entity.pdbx_description
1 polymer ?
#
loop_
_entity_poly.entity_id
_entity_poly.type
_entity_poly.pdbx_seq_one_letter_code
_entity_poly.pdbx_strand_id
1 'polypeptide(L)' 'MNFGGDMMRYVCDVCGWIYDEELGDEELGIAPGTKFADLPDDFECPICNVGKDQFSEE' A
#
# COMPACT_ATOMS: atom_id res chain seq x y z
N MET A 1 21.03 4.95 -9.03
CA MET A 1 20.55 6.14 -8.57
C MET A 1 19.14 6.02 -8.08
N ASN A 2 18.92 6.53 -6.98
CA ASN A 2 17.70 6.28 -6.32
C ASN A 2 16.84 7.50 -6.21
N PHE A 3 16.16 7.79 -7.26
CA PHE A 3 15.27 8.92 -7.24
C PHE A 3 13.96 8.47 -6.68
N GLY A 4 13.33 9.26 -5.92
CA GLY A 4 12.07 8.90 -5.38
C GLY A 4 12.16 7.81 -4.35
N GLY A 5 13.27 7.76 -3.66
CA GLY A 5 13.47 6.75 -2.65
C GLY A 5 12.49 6.80 -1.51
N ASP A 6 11.68 7.85 -1.46
CA ASP A 6 10.67 7.95 -0.42
C ASP A 6 9.46 7.06 -0.67
N MET A 7 9.31 6.60 -1.90
CA MET A 7 8.15 5.78 -2.25
C MET A 7 8.49 4.32 -2.05
N MET A 8 7.59 3.62 -1.39
CA MET A 8 7.80 2.23 -1.05
C MET A 8 6.66 1.39 -1.60
N ARG A 9 6.88 0.10 -1.65
CA ARG A 9 5.81 -0.84 -1.96
C ARG A 9 5.59 -1.72 -0.75
N TYR A 10 4.34 -2.02 -0.50
CA TYR A 10 3.94 -2.86 0.62
C TYR A 10 3.17 -4.05 0.08
N VAL A 11 3.50 -5.22 0.58
CA VAL A 11 2.87 -6.45 0.12
C VAL A 11 2.01 -7.03 1.23
N CYS A 12 0.81 -7.47 0.87
CA CYS A 12 -0.05 -8.17 1.81
C CYS A 12 0.56 -9.53 2.08
N ASP A 13 0.84 -9.82 3.34
CA ASP A 13 1.49 -11.07 3.72
C ASP A 13 0.58 -12.29 3.53
N VAL A 14 -0.70 -12.07 3.33
CA VAL A 14 -1.67 -13.15 3.24
C VAL A 14 -1.93 -13.54 1.78
N CYS A 15 -2.21 -12.57 0.93
CA CYS A 15 -2.58 -12.88 -0.46
C CYS A 15 -1.59 -12.37 -1.49
N GLY A 16 -0.63 -11.53 -1.09
CA GLY A 16 0.38 -11.04 -2.02
C GLY A 16 0.00 -9.80 -2.80
N TRP A 17 -1.14 -9.18 -2.48
CA TRP A 17 -1.50 -7.92 -3.14
C TRP A 17 -0.50 -6.84 -2.78
N ILE A 18 -0.13 -6.02 -3.74
CA ILE A 18 0.90 -5.00 -3.53
C ILE A 18 0.28 -3.62 -3.61
N TYR A 19 0.57 -2.80 -2.61
CA TYR A 19 0.24 -1.38 -2.63
C TYR A 19 1.50 -0.61 -3.00
N ASP A 20 1.45 0.10 -4.11
CA ASP A 20 2.58 0.90 -4.57
C ASP A 20 2.28 2.36 -4.26
N GLU A 21 3.07 2.95 -3.38
CA GLU A 21 2.83 4.34 -2.95
C GLU A 21 2.93 5.31 -4.11
N GLU A 22 3.75 5.01 -5.08
CA GLU A 22 3.92 5.88 -6.22
C GLU A 22 2.69 5.89 -7.11
N LEU A 23 2.05 4.76 -7.25
CA LEU A 23 0.91 4.61 -8.16
C LEU A 23 -0.42 4.89 -7.47
N GLY A 24 -0.48 4.70 -6.17
CA GLY A 24 -1.74 4.75 -5.45
C GLY A 24 -2.65 3.61 -5.86
N ASP A 25 -3.95 3.80 -5.73
CA ASP A 25 -4.90 2.80 -6.16
C ASP A 25 -6.21 3.49 -6.54
N GLU A 26 -6.40 3.59 -7.82
CA GLU A 26 -7.54 4.31 -8.36
C GLU A 26 -8.87 3.69 -7.96
N GLU A 27 -8.90 2.37 -7.92
CA GLU A 27 -10.13 1.66 -7.57
C GLU A 27 -10.53 1.89 -6.11
N LEU A 28 -9.56 2.13 -5.26
CA LEU A 28 -9.81 2.41 -3.86
C LEU A 28 -9.90 3.91 -3.58
N GLY A 29 -9.72 4.73 -4.59
CA GLY A 29 -9.77 6.17 -4.42
C GLY A 29 -8.52 6.74 -3.77
N ILE A 30 -7.39 6.06 -3.91
CA ILE A 30 -6.13 6.48 -3.31
C ILE A 30 -5.29 7.17 -4.38
N ALA A 31 -4.97 8.43 -4.15
CA ALA A 31 -4.21 9.20 -5.12
C ALA A 31 -2.77 8.71 -5.20
N PRO A 32 -2.14 8.83 -6.38
CA PRO A 32 -0.72 8.53 -6.51
C PRO A 32 0.11 9.37 -5.54
N GLY A 33 1.12 8.78 -4.96
CA GLY A 33 1.98 9.45 -4.01
C GLY A 33 1.50 9.38 -2.57
N THR A 34 0.42 8.68 -2.29
CA THR A 34 -0.08 8.52 -0.94
C THR A 34 0.74 7.46 -0.22
N LYS A 35 1.34 7.85 0.90
CA LYS A 35 2.14 6.93 1.69
C LYS A 35 1.25 5.91 2.38
N PHE A 36 1.77 4.71 2.53
CA PHE A 36 1.02 3.66 3.22
C PHE A 36 0.67 4.10 4.64
N ALA A 37 1.57 4.82 5.30
CA ALA A 37 1.33 5.31 6.65
C ALA A 37 0.20 6.33 6.71
N ASP A 38 -0.11 6.97 5.59
CA ASP A 38 -1.18 7.96 5.52
C ASP A 38 -2.53 7.34 5.26
N LEU A 39 -2.57 6.05 4.98
CA LEU A 39 -3.85 5.37 4.79
C LEU A 39 -4.56 5.26 6.13
N PRO A 40 -5.90 5.22 6.13
CA PRO A 40 -6.64 5.12 7.39
C PRO A 40 -6.25 3.87 8.17
N ASP A 41 -6.40 3.94 9.48
CA ASP A 41 -6.09 2.80 10.32
C ASP A 41 -6.94 1.60 10.01
N ASP A 42 -8.13 1.81 9.46
CA ASP A 42 -9.03 0.72 9.11
C ASP A 42 -8.89 0.27 7.66
N PHE A 43 -7.83 0.71 6.99
CA PHE A 43 -7.55 0.25 5.65
C PHE A 43 -7.39 -1.27 5.63
N GLU A 44 -7.94 -1.89 4.62
CA GLU A 44 -7.87 -3.33 4.47
C GLU A 44 -7.47 -3.70 3.05
N CYS A 45 -6.79 -4.84 2.94
CA CYS A 45 -6.45 -5.37 1.64
C CYS A 45 -7.73 -5.58 0.83
N PRO A 46 -7.77 -5.08 -0.41
CA PRO A 46 -8.98 -5.23 -1.22
C PRO A 46 -9.25 -6.66 -1.67
N ILE A 47 -8.28 -7.55 -1.50
CA ILE A 47 -8.41 -8.93 -1.95
C ILE A 47 -8.85 -9.82 -0.79
N CYS A 48 -8.15 -9.77 0.33
CA CYS A 48 -8.41 -10.69 1.43
C CYS A 48 -8.90 -10.02 2.70
N ASN A 49 -8.97 -8.69 2.70
CA ASN A 49 -9.57 -7.90 3.79
C ASN A 49 -8.84 -7.95 5.13
N VAL A 50 -7.56 -8.27 5.11
CA VAL A 50 -6.78 -8.15 6.34
C VAL A 50 -6.34 -6.70 6.53
N GLY A 51 -6.02 -6.34 7.75
CA GLY A 51 -5.66 -4.97 8.10
C GLY A 51 -4.23 -4.62 7.72
N LYS A 52 -3.88 -3.37 8.01
CA LYS A 52 -2.55 -2.85 7.68
C LYS A 52 -1.43 -3.62 8.36
N ASP A 53 -1.71 -4.20 9.50
CA ASP A 53 -0.69 -4.93 10.25
C ASP A 53 -0.26 -6.22 9.57
N GLN A 54 -0.96 -6.63 8.53
CA GLN A 54 -0.59 -7.81 7.75
C GLN A 54 0.21 -7.45 6.50
N PHE A 55 0.69 -6.23 6.41
CA PHE A 55 1.49 -5.80 5.28
C PHE A 55 2.94 -5.64 5.68
N SER A 56 3.83 -5.93 4.74
CA SER A 56 5.26 -5.76 4.93
C SER A 56 5.84 -4.92 3.80
N GLU A 57 6.91 -4.19 4.10
CA GLU A 57 7.63 -3.49 3.05
C GLU A 57 8.26 -4.50 2.12
N GLU A 58 8.15 -4.22 0.84
CA GLU A 58 8.76 -5.10 -0.15
C GLU A 58 10.23 -4.80 -0.34
#